data_4b534f722d4775e6dd4ef8c59cb9d925
#
_entry.id   4b534f722d4775e6dd4ef8c59cb9d925
#
_cell.length_a   1.000
_cell.length_b   1.000
_cell.length_c   1.000
_cell.angle_alpha   90.00
_cell.angle_beta   90.00
_cell.angle_gamma   90.00
#
_symmetry.space_group_name_H-M   'P 1'
#
loop_
_entity.id
_entity.type
_entity.pdbx_description
1 polymer ?
#
loop_
_entity_poly.entity_id
_entity_poly.type
_entity_poly.pdbx_seq_one_letter_code
_entity_poly.pdbx_strand_id
1 'polypeptide(L)'
;MKKIILSLTTAIILAGCSSNPETLKATNDSFQKSEASIPHFSLLATGGVQLPKADDAYSLPNIKVKKREDIDIRPPLIPLAIIQNSITKFDGERSLIVYPKQEAKLYNLQQVKRLLKEEGISSTTNGSILTTDWTKTERIGDKPIEIKYQIEQVMTPDVSAITVSILHMRRDGIIFTPNISDKQYYTSERLNRIVLTLTTAYNKQLQDLSSTSIQ
;
A
#
# COMPACT_ATOMS: atom_id res chain seq x y z
N MET A 1 52.15 8.06 -2.35
CA MET A 1 51.32 8.69 -1.33
C MET A 1 50.16 9.50 -1.89
N LYS A 2 50.29 10.31 -2.97
CA LYS A 2 49.17 11.11 -3.54
C LYS A 2 47.98 10.28 -4.07
N LYS A 3 48.19 9.06 -4.60
CA LYS A 3 47.13 8.19 -5.13
C LYS A 3 46.25 7.54 -4.04
N ILE A 4 46.79 7.30 -2.84
CA ILE A 4 46.10 6.70 -1.70
C ILE A 4 45.14 7.72 -1.07
N ILE A 5 45.55 9.00 -1.02
CA ILE A 5 44.70 10.08 -0.47
C ILE A 5 43.50 10.33 -1.34
N LEU A 6 43.62 10.24 -2.68
CA LEU A 6 42.49 10.42 -3.61
C LEU A 6 41.47 9.29 -3.51
N SER A 7 41.93 8.04 -3.30
CA SER A 7 41.06 6.86 -3.09
C SER A 7 40.24 6.96 -1.80
N LEU A 8 40.83 7.49 -0.74
CA LEU A 8 40.16 7.63 0.56
C LEU A 8 39.11 8.73 0.55
N THR A 9 39.35 9.83 -0.18
CA THR A 9 38.36 10.93 -0.32
C THR A 9 37.14 10.52 -1.10
N THR A 10 37.29 9.67 -2.14
CA THR A 10 36.16 9.16 -2.94
C THR A 10 35.28 8.20 -2.14
N ALA A 11 35.88 7.41 -1.23
CA ALA A 11 35.13 6.50 -0.36
C ALA A 11 34.23 7.23 0.66
N ILE A 12 34.67 8.41 1.14
CA ILE A 12 33.91 9.21 2.11
C ILE A 12 32.71 9.90 1.48
N ILE A 13 32.77 10.25 0.18
CA ILE A 13 31.65 10.90 -0.51
C ILE A 13 30.51 9.92 -0.81
N LEU A 14 30.79 8.61 -0.95
CA LEU A 14 29.78 7.57 -1.20
C LEU A 14 29.06 7.09 0.07
N ALA A 15 29.55 7.42 1.26
CA ALA A 15 28.91 7.03 2.53
C ALA A 15 27.78 7.98 2.96
N GLY A 16 27.53 9.06 2.22
CA GLY A 16 26.66 10.17 2.64
C GLY A 16 25.17 10.03 2.38
N CYS A 17 24.68 8.95 1.75
CA CYS A 17 23.25 8.80 1.40
C CYS A 17 22.62 7.49 1.88
N SER A 18 23.04 7.00 3.03
CA SER A 18 22.29 5.97 3.73
C SER A 18 21.21 6.64 4.58
N SER A 19 20.05 6.93 3.97
CA SER A 19 18.86 7.23 4.73
C SER A 19 18.51 5.97 5.52
N ASN A 20 18.78 5.99 6.82
CA ASN A 20 18.47 4.88 7.70
C ASN A 20 16.95 4.69 7.68
N PRO A 21 16.43 3.56 7.18
CA PRO A 21 15.00 3.34 7.05
C PRO A 21 14.25 3.32 8.39
N GLU A 22 14.93 3.15 9.50
CA GLU A 22 14.34 3.28 10.84
C GLU A 22 13.93 4.72 11.17
N THR A 23 14.51 5.72 10.50
CA THR A 23 14.09 7.12 10.67
C THR A 23 12.77 7.45 9.99
N LEU A 24 12.23 6.59 9.12
CA LEU A 24 10.93 6.75 8.50
C LEU A 24 9.76 6.31 9.40
N LYS A 25 10.02 5.48 10.40
CA LYS A 25 9.10 5.29 11.52
C LYS A 25 9.33 6.44 12.47
N ALA A 26 8.29 7.23 12.70
CA ALA A 26 8.31 8.43 13.52
C ALA A 26 9.45 8.42 14.54
N THR A 27 10.53 9.05 14.22
CA THR A 27 11.56 9.39 15.21
C THR A 27 10.93 10.42 16.11
N ASN A 28 10.29 9.92 17.15
CA ASN A 28 9.57 10.68 18.15
C ASN A 28 10.40 11.79 18.77
N ASP A 29 11.72 11.68 18.76
CA ASP A 29 12.59 12.61 19.48
C ASP A 29 12.50 14.03 18.93
N SER A 30 12.35 14.21 17.62
CA SER A 30 12.20 15.53 17.02
C SER A 30 10.81 16.12 17.27
N PHE A 31 9.78 15.27 17.25
CA PHE A 31 8.41 15.71 17.55
C PHE A 31 8.19 15.94 19.05
N GLN A 32 8.78 15.15 19.94
CA GLN A 32 8.73 15.38 21.38
C GLN A 32 9.42 16.68 21.78
N LYS A 33 10.55 17.01 21.17
CA LYS A 33 11.23 18.29 21.41
C LYS A 33 10.43 19.47 20.88
N SER A 34 9.71 19.32 19.75
CA SER A 34 8.87 20.40 19.21
C SER A 34 7.57 20.59 20.02
N GLU A 35 7.03 19.53 20.61
CA GLU A 35 5.81 19.61 21.43
C GLU A 35 6.04 20.42 22.72
N ALA A 36 7.22 20.32 23.31
CA ALA A 36 7.60 21.14 24.48
C ALA A 36 7.77 22.64 24.13
N SER A 37 7.90 22.98 22.86
CA SER A 37 8.08 24.35 22.37
C SER A 37 6.84 24.95 21.69
N ILE A 38 5.75 24.19 21.55
CA ILE A 38 4.49 24.74 21.00
C ILE A 38 3.89 25.68 22.05
N PRO A 39 3.82 26.99 21.79
CA PRO A 39 3.17 27.91 22.70
C PRO A 39 1.68 27.51 22.82
N HIS A 40 1.17 27.52 24.05
CA HIS A 40 -0.26 27.33 24.27
C HIS A 40 -1.04 28.35 23.44
N PHE A 41 -1.77 27.88 22.43
CA PHE A 41 -2.69 28.71 21.67
C PHE A 41 -3.87 29.07 22.60
N SER A 42 -3.82 30.21 23.24
CA SER A 42 -5.03 30.80 23.80
C SER A 42 -5.68 31.63 22.70
N LEU A 43 -6.92 31.29 22.36
CA LEU A 43 -7.75 32.15 21.53
C LEU A 43 -7.82 33.51 22.24
N LEU A 44 -7.23 34.54 21.62
CA LEU A 44 -7.39 35.91 22.09
C LEU A 44 -8.90 36.21 22.09
N ALA A 45 -9.47 36.40 23.26
CA ALA A 45 -10.83 36.87 23.39
C ALA A 45 -10.87 38.30 22.83
N THR A 46 -11.27 38.40 21.57
CA THR A 46 -11.52 39.70 20.93
C THR A 46 -12.76 40.27 21.55
N GLY A 47 -12.59 41.28 22.41
CA GLY A 47 -13.69 41.92 23.11
C GLY A 47 -14.82 42.32 22.16
N GLY A 48 -16.01 41.75 22.35
CA GLY A 48 -17.23 42.08 21.62
C GLY A 48 -17.51 41.32 20.34
N VAL A 49 -16.62 40.41 19.89
CA VAL A 49 -16.87 39.54 18.72
C VAL A 49 -17.28 38.15 19.23
N GLN A 50 -18.52 37.74 18.95
CA GLN A 50 -18.95 36.36 19.18
C GLN A 50 -18.32 35.47 18.12
N LEU A 51 -17.48 34.52 18.55
CA LEU A 51 -16.95 33.49 17.64
C LEU A 51 -18.10 32.57 17.18
N PRO A 52 -18.12 32.15 15.91
CA PRO A 52 -19.10 31.17 15.46
C PRO A 52 -19.01 29.91 16.30
N LYS A 53 -20.17 29.27 16.53
CA LYS A 53 -20.23 27.99 17.24
C LYS A 53 -19.33 26.99 16.54
N ALA A 54 -18.54 26.24 17.33
CA ALA A 54 -17.71 25.18 16.75
C ALA A 54 -18.57 24.19 15.95
N ASP A 55 -18.15 23.90 14.72
CA ASP A 55 -18.82 22.93 13.85
C ASP A 55 -18.18 21.56 14.08
N ASP A 56 -18.96 20.63 14.65
CA ASP A 56 -18.49 19.26 14.93
C ASP A 56 -18.13 18.47 13.65
N ALA A 57 -18.58 18.93 12.47
CA ALA A 57 -18.21 18.32 11.19
C ALA A 57 -16.70 18.38 10.91
N TYR A 58 -15.99 19.32 11.52
CA TYR A 58 -14.54 19.48 11.42
C TYR A 58 -13.77 19.00 12.66
N SER A 59 -14.47 18.38 13.61
CA SER A 59 -13.81 17.82 14.78
C SER A 59 -13.00 16.60 14.40
N LEU A 60 -11.72 16.62 14.70
CA LEU A 60 -10.87 15.44 14.55
C LEU A 60 -11.36 14.35 15.52
N PRO A 61 -11.54 13.11 15.07
CA PRO A 61 -11.91 12.02 15.96
C PRO A 61 -10.84 11.88 17.05
N ASN A 62 -11.29 11.67 18.29
CA ASN A 62 -10.40 11.51 19.44
C ASN A 62 -9.67 10.14 19.34
N ILE A 63 -8.63 10.08 18.55
CA ILE A 63 -7.84 8.86 18.32
C ILE A 63 -6.95 8.67 19.55
N LYS A 64 -7.30 7.69 20.39
CA LYS A 64 -6.43 7.25 21.49
C LYS A 64 -5.26 6.47 20.91
N VAL A 65 -4.18 7.12 20.60
CA VAL A 65 -2.92 6.46 20.24
C VAL A 65 -2.31 5.89 21.52
N LYS A 66 -2.18 4.57 21.60
CA LYS A 66 -1.66 3.88 22.81
C LYS A 66 -0.18 4.17 23.04
N LYS A 67 0.60 4.29 21.97
CA LYS A 67 2.02 4.67 21.99
C LYS A 67 2.34 5.46 20.74
N ARG A 68 3.15 6.51 20.88
CA ARG A 68 3.61 7.33 19.75
C ARG A 68 4.48 6.53 18.76
N GLU A 69 5.22 5.55 19.26
CA GLU A 69 6.08 4.65 18.48
C GLU A 69 5.29 3.80 17.48
N ASP A 70 3.97 3.66 17.67
CA ASP A 70 3.07 2.92 16.79
C ASP A 70 2.51 3.77 15.65
N ILE A 71 2.83 5.08 15.59
CA ILE A 71 2.36 5.96 14.52
C ILE A 71 3.24 5.77 13.29
N ASP A 72 2.65 5.22 12.24
CA ASP A 72 3.28 5.15 10.92
C ASP A 72 2.99 6.44 10.15
N ILE A 73 4.03 7.29 9.97
CA ILE A 73 3.93 8.55 9.23
C ILE A 73 4.13 8.41 7.73
N ARG A 74 4.39 7.21 7.25
CA ARG A 74 4.52 6.95 5.81
C ARG A 74 3.15 7.15 5.14
N PRO A 75 3.10 7.71 3.92
CA PRO A 75 1.84 7.85 3.21
C PRO A 75 1.10 6.52 3.10
N PRO A 76 -0.21 6.47 3.37
CA PRO A 76 -0.98 5.26 3.19
C PRO A 76 -1.01 4.88 1.70
N LEU A 77 -0.73 3.62 1.40
CA LEU A 77 -0.94 3.10 0.06
C LEU A 77 -2.43 2.80 -0.12
N ILE A 78 -2.99 3.33 -1.21
CA ILE A 78 -4.40 3.12 -1.56
C ILE A 78 -4.50 2.26 -2.82
N PRO A 79 -5.61 1.53 -3.01
CA PRO A 79 -5.88 0.85 -4.27
C PRO A 79 -6.04 1.87 -5.40
N LEU A 80 -5.47 1.58 -6.57
CA LEU A 80 -5.48 2.47 -7.73
C LEU A 80 -6.58 2.07 -8.72
N ALA A 81 -7.38 3.03 -9.19
CA ALA A 81 -8.42 2.83 -10.21
C ALA A 81 -7.80 2.81 -11.62
N ILE A 82 -7.00 1.78 -11.93
CA ILE A 82 -6.27 1.64 -13.19
C ILE A 82 -7.18 1.20 -14.33
N ILE A 83 -8.22 0.40 -14.04
CA ILE A 83 -9.19 -0.05 -15.03
C ILE A 83 -10.16 1.08 -15.34
N GLN A 84 -10.45 1.30 -16.62
CA GLN A 84 -11.38 2.36 -17.02
C GLN A 84 -12.75 2.18 -16.36
N ASN A 85 -13.31 3.27 -15.83
CA ASN A 85 -14.59 3.29 -15.11
C ASN A 85 -14.62 2.38 -13.87
N SER A 86 -13.47 2.14 -13.25
CA SER A 86 -13.39 1.39 -12.00
C SER A 86 -13.43 2.31 -10.78
N ILE A 87 -13.83 1.73 -9.66
CA ILE A 87 -13.82 2.35 -8.34
C ILE A 87 -13.01 1.47 -7.41
N THR A 88 -12.18 2.07 -6.58
CA THR A 88 -11.35 1.36 -5.61
C THR A 88 -11.65 1.81 -4.20
N LYS A 89 -11.46 0.90 -3.24
CA LYS A 89 -11.68 1.18 -1.82
C LYS A 89 -10.84 0.23 -0.97
N PHE A 90 -10.42 0.71 0.21
CA PHE A 90 -10.05 -0.11 1.35
C PHE A 90 -11.17 -0.03 2.40
N ASP A 91 -11.68 -1.16 2.87
CA ASP A 91 -12.82 -1.24 3.78
C ASP A 91 -12.44 -1.47 5.26
N GLY A 92 -11.15 -1.43 5.58
CA GLY A 92 -10.61 -1.71 6.91
C GLY A 92 -10.01 -3.10 7.04
N GLU A 93 -10.39 -4.05 6.18
CA GLU A 93 -9.88 -5.43 6.17
C GLU A 93 -9.25 -5.81 4.81
N ARG A 94 -9.82 -5.32 3.72
CA ARG A 94 -9.46 -5.71 2.36
C ARG A 94 -9.44 -4.52 1.41
N SER A 95 -8.60 -4.60 0.40
CA SER A 95 -8.61 -3.69 -0.73
C SER A 95 -9.43 -4.29 -1.87
N LEU A 96 -10.22 -3.47 -2.53
CA LEU A 96 -11.08 -3.92 -3.61
C LEU A 96 -11.05 -2.95 -4.80
N ILE A 97 -11.28 -3.50 -6.00
CA ILE A 97 -11.55 -2.77 -7.22
C ILE A 97 -12.83 -3.32 -7.83
N VAL A 98 -13.77 -2.41 -8.14
CA VAL A 98 -15.01 -2.71 -8.85
C VAL A 98 -14.90 -2.11 -10.24
N TYR A 99 -15.24 -2.87 -11.27
CA TYR A 99 -15.10 -2.48 -12.67
C TYR A 99 -16.25 -3.04 -13.51
N PRO A 100 -16.53 -2.48 -14.71
CA PRO A 100 -17.55 -2.96 -15.60
C PRO A 100 -17.36 -4.43 -15.96
N LYS A 101 -18.45 -5.20 -16.05
CA LYS A 101 -18.41 -6.65 -16.28
C LYS A 101 -17.68 -7.06 -17.57
N GLN A 102 -17.71 -6.24 -18.60
CA GLN A 102 -17.01 -6.50 -19.86
C GLN A 102 -15.49 -6.65 -19.64
N GLU A 103 -14.93 -5.95 -18.65
CA GLU A 103 -13.52 -6.01 -18.31
C GLU A 103 -13.15 -7.31 -17.58
N ALA A 104 -14.13 -8.07 -17.10
CA ALA A 104 -13.89 -9.35 -16.43
C ALA A 104 -13.25 -10.41 -17.33
N LYS A 105 -13.24 -10.21 -18.66
CA LYS A 105 -12.49 -11.07 -19.60
C LYS A 105 -10.99 -10.98 -19.35
N LEU A 106 -10.51 -9.79 -18.96
CA LEU A 106 -9.09 -9.51 -18.72
C LEU A 106 -8.73 -9.62 -17.25
N TYR A 107 -9.62 -9.16 -16.39
CA TYR A 107 -9.43 -9.10 -14.94
C TYR A 107 -10.28 -10.15 -14.25
N ASN A 108 -9.78 -11.39 -14.16
CA ASN A 108 -10.46 -12.50 -13.50
C ASN A 108 -9.48 -13.40 -12.75
N LEU A 109 -9.99 -14.27 -11.87
CA LEU A 109 -9.15 -15.14 -11.05
C LEU A 109 -8.26 -16.07 -11.84
N GLN A 110 -8.65 -16.46 -13.05
CA GLN A 110 -7.84 -17.33 -13.88
C GLN A 110 -6.58 -16.58 -14.36
N GLN A 111 -6.74 -15.32 -14.77
CA GLN A 111 -5.61 -14.46 -15.14
C GLN A 111 -4.74 -14.13 -13.92
N VAL A 112 -5.35 -13.84 -12.78
CA VAL A 112 -4.63 -13.63 -11.51
C VAL A 112 -3.82 -14.87 -11.14
N LYS A 113 -4.39 -16.06 -11.24
CA LYS A 113 -3.70 -17.33 -10.97
C LYS A 113 -2.49 -17.53 -11.88
N ARG A 114 -2.65 -17.22 -13.18
CA ARG A 114 -1.55 -17.29 -14.15
C ARG A 114 -0.42 -16.33 -13.76
N LEU A 115 -0.77 -15.07 -13.46
CA LEU A 115 0.18 -14.06 -13.03
C LEU A 115 0.96 -14.51 -11.78
N LEU A 116 0.27 -14.99 -10.75
CA LEU A 116 0.93 -15.48 -9.53
C LEU A 116 1.90 -16.64 -9.83
N LYS A 117 1.52 -17.54 -10.73
CA LYS A 117 2.41 -18.63 -11.16
C LYS A 117 3.67 -18.10 -11.88
N GLU A 118 3.52 -17.08 -12.72
CA GLU A 118 4.65 -16.39 -13.40
C GLU A 118 5.56 -15.68 -12.38
N GLU A 119 5.00 -15.15 -11.29
CA GLU A 119 5.75 -14.60 -10.15
C GLU A 119 6.35 -15.68 -9.22
N GLY A 120 6.17 -16.96 -9.51
CA GLY A 120 6.64 -18.06 -8.66
C GLY A 120 5.81 -18.29 -7.41
N ILE A 121 4.60 -17.73 -7.33
CA ILE A 121 3.69 -17.83 -6.19
C ILE A 121 2.70 -18.96 -6.44
N SER A 122 2.77 -20.01 -5.61
CA SER A 122 1.79 -21.09 -5.64
C SER A 122 0.44 -20.62 -5.10
N SER A 123 -0.65 -21.09 -5.70
CA SER A 123 -2.01 -20.75 -5.26
C SER A 123 -3.00 -21.87 -5.52
N THR A 124 -4.02 -21.96 -4.66
CA THR A 124 -5.16 -22.88 -4.78
C THR A 124 -6.42 -22.10 -5.04
N THR A 125 -7.32 -22.66 -5.85
CA THR A 125 -8.61 -22.02 -6.17
C THR A 125 -9.73 -22.89 -5.66
N ASN A 126 -10.69 -22.27 -4.97
CA ASN A 126 -11.93 -22.87 -4.53
C ASN A 126 -13.10 -21.96 -4.89
N GLY A 127 -13.84 -22.29 -5.94
CA GLY A 127 -14.92 -21.46 -6.49
C GLY A 127 -14.39 -20.07 -6.91
N SER A 128 -14.95 -19.03 -6.32
CA SER A 128 -14.59 -17.62 -6.55
C SER A 128 -13.44 -17.11 -5.69
N ILE A 129 -12.77 -17.99 -4.94
CA ILE A 129 -11.70 -17.66 -3.99
C ILE A 129 -10.41 -18.30 -4.45
N LEU A 130 -9.34 -17.52 -4.48
CA LEU A 130 -7.98 -17.95 -4.71
C LEU A 130 -7.15 -17.65 -3.46
N THR A 131 -6.47 -18.65 -2.91
CA THR A 131 -5.59 -18.52 -1.76
C THR A 131 -4.14 -18.72 -2.21
N THR A 132 -3.26 -17.77 -1.90
CA THR A 132 -1.83 -17.92 -2.19
C THR A 132 -1.13 -18.75 -1.14
N ASP A 133 0.00 -19.32 -1.49
CA ASP A 133 0.97 -19.76 -0.48
C ASP A 133 1.72 -18.53 0.08
N TRP A 134 2.67 -18.78 1.00
CA TRP A 134 3.45 -17.72 1.62
C TRP A 134 4.22 -16.91 0.59
N THR A 135 3.95 -15.62 0.53
CA THR A 135 4.58 -14.66 -0.37
C THR A 135 5.47 -13.75 0.44
N LYS A 136 6.77 -13.78 0.17
CA LYS A 136 7.71 -12.85 0.80
C LYS A 136 7.51 -11.46 0.23
N THR A 137 7.38 -10.49 1.11
CA THR A 137 7.26 -9.08 0.75
C THR A 137 8.00 -8.22 1.76
N GLU A 138 8.33 -7.02 1.35
CA GLU A 138 9.06 -6.06 2.16
C GLU A 138 8.54 -4.66 1.90
N ARG A 139 8.33 -3.91 2.96
CA ARG A 139 8.04 -2.49 2.91
C ARG A 139 9.30 -1.72 3.31
N ILE A 140 9.60 -0.63 2.59
CA ILE A 140 10.76 0.22 2.89
C ILE A 140 10.75 0.62 4.37
N GLY A 141 11.84 0.30 5.07
CA GLY A 141 11.99 0.54 6.51
C GLY A 141 11.45 -0.55 7.42
N ASP A 142 10.88 -1.63 6.88
CA ASP A 142 10.42 -2.78 7.66
C ASP A 142 11.30 -4.01 7.40
N LYS A 143 11.29 -4.95 8.35
CA LYS A 143 11.87 -6.27 8.11
C LYS A 143 10.98 -7.04 7.13
N PRO A 144 11.55 -7.91 6.29
CA PRO A 144 10.79 -8.77 5.41
C PRO A 144 9.74 -9.58 6.17
N ILE A 145 8.59 -9.74 5.56
CA ILE A 145 7.49 -10.54 6.09
C ILE A 145 7.00 -11.51 5.02
N GLU A 146 6.25 -12.51 5.45
CA GLU A 146 5.58 -13.43 4.57
C GLU A 146 4.07 -13.36 4.81
N ILE A 147 3.32 -13.29 3.70
CA ILE A 147 1.86 -13.11 3.73
C ILE A 147 1.20 -14.20 2.88
N LYS A 148 0.13 -14.78 3.40
CA LYS A 148 -0.86 -15.53 2.62
C LYS A 148 -2.03 -14.61 2.31
N TYR A 149 -2.31 -14.44 1.03
CA TYR A 149 -3.43 -13.64 0.56
C TYR A 149 -4.63 -14.51 0.22
N GLN A 150 -5.80 -13.97 0.44
CA GLN A 150 -7.05 -14.43 -0.15
C GLN A 150 -7.48 -13.41 -1.19
N ILE A 151 -7.71 -13.87 -2.41
CA ILE A 151 -8.15 -13.06 -3.53
C ILE A 151 -9.51 -13.62 -3.96
N GLU A 152 -10.52 -12.77 -3.97
CA GLU A 152 -11.89 -13.16 -4.29
C GLU A 152 -12.39 -12.37 -5.48
N GLN A 153 -13.14 -13.03 -6.35
CA GLN A 153 -13.88 -12.39 -7.43
C GLN A 153 -15.38 -12.51 -7.18
N VAL A 154 -16.04 -11.36 -7.18
CA VAL A 154 -17.51 -11.28 -7.13
C VAL A 154 -17.99 -10.72 -8.46
N MET A 155 -19.02 -11.35 -9.04
CA MET A 155 -19.63 -10.90 -10.29
C MET A 155 -21.12 -10.69 -10.10
N THR A 156 -21.61 -9.57 -10.60
CA THR A 156 -23.03 -9.23 -10.73
C THR A 156 -23.38 -9.12 -12.22
N PRO A 157 -24.66 -8.86 -12.58
CA PRO A 157 -25.04 -8.63 -13.98
C PRO A 157 -24.24 -7.51 -14.66
N ASP A 158 -23.92 -6.43 -13.94
CA ASP A 158 -23.37 -5.20 -14.51
C ASP A 158 -21.89 -4.98 -14.19
N VAL A 159 -21.43 -5.45 -13.03
CA VAL A 159 -20.07 -5.21 -12.55
C VAL A 159 -19.38 -6.48 -12.07
N SER A 160 -18.07 -6.45 -12.08
CA SER A 160 -17.19 -7.43 -11.43
C SER A 160 -16.31 -6.72 -10.41
N ALA A 161 -15.93 -7.44 -9.37
CA ALA A 161 -14.99 -6.93 -8.36
C ALA A 161 -13.91 -7.97 -8.06
N ILE A 162 -12.69 -7.50 -7.84
CA ILE A 162 -11.62 -8.28 -7.23
C ILE A 162 -11.31 -7.68 -5.88
N THR A 163 -11.25 -8.53 -4.87
CA THR A 163 -10.87 -8.15 -3.51
C THR A 163 -9.61 -8.90 -3.11
N VAL A 164 -8.76 -8.24 -2.33
CA VAL A 164 -7.55 -8.82 -1.74
C VAL A 164 -7.59 -8.61 -0.24
N SER A 165 -7.47 -9.69 0.51
CA SER A 165 -7.38 -9.69 1.98
C SER A 165 -6.18 -10.49 2.44
N ILE A 166 -5.73 -10.24 3.69
CA ILE A 166 -4.67 -11.01 4.34
C ILE A 166 -5.32 -12.17 5.09
N LEU A 167 -4.94 -13.39 4.73
CA LEU A 167 -5.35 -14.58 5.45
C LEU A 167 -4.44 -14.82 6.66
N HIS A 168 -3.14 -14.77 6.44
CA HIS A 168 -2.14 -14.91 7.49
C HIS A 168 -0.92 -14.04 7.19
N MET A 169 -0.28 -13.56 8.24
CA MET A 169 0.98 -12.81 8.17
C MET A 169 1.96 -13.37 9.19
N ARG A 170 3.23 -13.54 8.79
CA ARG A 170 4.28 -13.99 9.70
C ARG A 170 5.60 -13.27 9.44
N ARG A 171 6.42 -13.19 10.49
CA ARG A 171 7.80 -12.72 10.45
C ARG A 171 8.68 -13.72 11.17
N ASP A 172 9.77 -14.12 10.55
CA ASP A 172 10.70 -15.11 11.11
C ASP A 172 9.97 -16.40 11.58
N GLY A 173 8.96 -16.84 10.82
CA GLY A 173 8.13 -18.00 11.13
C GLY A 173 7.02 -17.78 12.16
N ILE A 174 6.98 -16.63 12.86
CA ILE A 174 5.99 -16.33 13.90
C ILE A 174 4.79 -15.60 13.28
N ILE A 175 3.60 -16.19 13.43
CA ILE A 175 2.34 -15.60 12.98
C ILE A 175 1.94 -14.46 13.92
N PHE A 176 1.49 -13.35 13.35
CA PHE A 176 0.97 -12.22 14.11
C PHE A 176 -0.26 -11.59 13.40
N THR A 177 -1.04 -10.84 14.17
CA THR A 177 -2.20 -10.12 13.64
C THR A 177 -1.75 -8.77 13.10
N PRO A 178 -1.96 -8.48 11.79
CA PRO A 178 -1.62 -7.18 11.21
C PRO A 178 -2.52 -6.07 11.79
N ASN A 179 -1.96 -4.89 11.97
CA ASN A 179 -2.72 -3.69 12.28
C ASN A 179 -3.42 -3.15 11.01
N ILE A 180 -4.26 -2.13 11.15
CA ILE A 180 -5.05 -1.58 10.04
C ILE A 180 -4.16 -0.94 8.95
N SER A 181 -3.04 -0.31 9.32
CA SER A 181 -2.09 0.28 8.38
C SER A 181 -1.37 -0.80 7.57
N ASP A 182 -0.98 -1.91 8.20
CA ASP A 182 -0.39 -3.06 7.52
C ASP A 182 -1.39 -3.71 6.56
N LYS A 183 -2.64 -3.92 7.01
CA LYS A 183 -3.70 -4.44 6.15
C LYS A 183 -3.89 -3.56 4.92
N GLN A 184 -4.05 -2.25 5.11
CA GLN A 184 -4.23 -1.31 4.02
C GLN A 184 -3.04 -1.34 3.05
N TYR A 185 -1.82 -1.28 3.55
CA TYR A 185 -0.63 -1.26 2.73
C TYR A 185 -0.51 -2.54 1.89
N TYR A 186 -0.46 -3.70 2.53
CA TYR A 186 -0.15 -4.95 1.84
C TYR A 186 -1.29 -5.45 0.94
N THR A 187 -2.55 -5.20 1.29
CA THR A 187 -3.67 -5.54 0.40
C THR A 187 -3.74 -4.61 -0.81
N SER A 188 -3.48 -3.30 -0.62
CA SER A 188 -3.45 -2.33 -1.72
C SER A 188 -2.26 -2.57 -2.65
N GLU A 189 -1.08 -2.85 -2.09
CA GLU A 189 0.12 -3.17 -2.88
C GLU A 189 -0.14 -4.40 -3.77
N ARG A 190 -0.67 -5.47 -3.19
CA ARG A 190 -0.95 -6.70 -3.94
C ARG A 190 -2.03 -6.49 -5.01
N LEU A 191 -3.10 -5.78 -4.69
CA LEU A 191 -4.16 -5.46 -5.65
C LEU A 191 -3.63 -4.60 -6.80
N ASN A 192 -2.88 -3.54 -6.49
CA ASN A 192 -2.28 -2.65 -7.48
C ASN A 192 -1.33 -3.40 -8.41
N ARG A 193 -0.48 -4.27 -7.87
CA ARG A 193 0.44 -5.11 -8.63
C ARG A 193 -0.32 -6.02 -9.60
N ILE A 194 -1.34 -6.72 -9.12
CA ILE A 194 -2.18 -7.60 -9.96
C ILE A 194 -2.78 -6.81 -11.12
N VAL A 195 -3.49 -5.72 -10.82
CA VAL A 195 -4.21 -4.95 -11.83
C VAL A 195 -3.24 -4.30 -12.82
N LEU A 196 -2.15 -3.70 -12.34
CA LEU A 196 -1.16 -3.05 -13.19
C LEU A 196 -0.49 -4.04 -14.15
N THR A 197 -0.09 -5.22 -13.65
CA THR A 197 0.58 -6.23 -14.49
C THR A 197 -0.36 -6.79 -15.54
N LEU A 198 -1.62 -7.07 -15.20
CA LEU A 198 -2.62 -7.52 -16.18
C LEU A 198 -2.90 -6.44 -17.23
N THR A 199 -3.02 -5.18 -16.84
CA THR A 199 -3.21 -4.04 -17.77
C THR A 199 -2.02 -3.89 -18.71
N THR A 200 -0.80 -3.97 -18.17
CA THR A 200 0.43 -3.85 -18.96
C THR A 200 0.56 -4.99 -19.98
N ALA A 201 0.29 -6.22 -19.57
CA ALA A 201 0.30 -7.39 -20.47
C ALA A 201 -0.73 -7.24 -21.59
N TYR A 202 -1.92 -6.76 -21.29
CA TYR A 202 -2.97 -6.51 -22.28
C TYR A 202 -2.56 -5.42 -23.29
N ASN A 203 -2.08 -4.28 -22.81
CA ASN A 203 -1.65 -3.19 -23.67
C ASN A 203 -0.52 -3.63 -24.64
N LYS A 204 0.41 -4.46 -24.15
CA LYS A 204 1.44 -5.05 -25.00
C LYS A 204 0.85 -5.92 -26.11
N GLN A 205 -0.11 -6.79 -25.78
CA GLN A 205 -0.79 -7.62 -26.79
C GLN A 205 -1.49 -6.79 -27.87
N LEU A 206 -2.14 -5.68 -27.49
CA LEU A 206 -2.75 -4.76 -28.46
C LEU A 206 -1.73 -4.11 -29.39
N GLN A 207 -0.58 -3.69 -28.86
CA GLN A 207 0.50 -3.11 -29.66
C GLN A 207 1.08 -4.12 -30.66
N ASP A 208 1.31 -5.37 -30.23
CA ASP A 208 1.82 -6.44 -31.08
C ASP A 208 0.85 -6.76 -32.23
N LEU A 209 -0.45 -6.79 -31.96
CA LEU A 209 -1.49 -6.99 -32.99
C LEU A 209 -1.55 -5.83 -33.99
N SER A 210 -1.43 -4.59 -33.53
CA SER A 210 -1.46 -3.41 -34.38
C SER A 210 -0.24 -3.34 -35.31
N SER A 211 0.93 -3.76 -34.85
CA SER A 211 2.16 -3.77 -35.64
C SER A 211 2.16 -4.88 -36.72
N THR A 212 1.47 -6.00 -36.43
CA THR A 212 1.38 -7.13 -37.42
C THR A 212 0.36 -6.85 -38.53
N SER A 213 -0.61 -5.95 -38.32
CA SER A 213 -1.63 -5.63 -39.34
C SER A 213 -1.20 -4.58 -40.37
N ILE A 214 0.03 -4.04 -40.26
CA ILE A 214 0.59 -3.01 -41.16
C ILE A 214 1.59 -3.63 -42.21
N GLN A 215 1.85 -4.92 -42.12
CA GLN A 215 2.63 -5.66 -43.10
C GLN A 215 1.72 -6.37 -44.13
#